data_0befc0fedc044ca803b33b71e3cca942
#
_entry.id   0befc0fedc044ca803b33b71e3cca942
#
_cell.length_a   1.000
_cell.length_b   1.000
_cell.length_c   1.000
_cell.angle_alpha   90.00
_cell.angle_beta   90.00
_cell.angle_gamma   90.00
#
_symmetry.space_group_name_H-M   'P 1'
#
loop_
_entity.id
_entity.type
_entity.pdbx_description
1 polymer ?
#
loop_
_entity_poly.entity_id
_entity_poly.type
_entity_poly.pdbx_seq_one_letter_code
_entity_poly.pdbx_strand_id
1 'polypeptide(L)'
;MAERINLGGTATGPLQGVRVIDFTAVYSGPIAASILGDQGAQVIKIESAKGDLMRGGLPKSNGMPGPFATMNRNKRSLCLDLQSPEGLAIARKLIATADVVMENFRPGVMDRLGLGYDEFKQ
;
A
#
# COMPACT_ATOMS: atom_id res chain seq x y z
N MET A 1 -16.83 -10.37 10.43
CA MET A 1 -16.20 -9.07 10.15
C MET A 1 -14.87 -9.03 10.90
N ALA A 2 -13.74 -8.98 10.21
CA ALA A 2 -12.45 -8.91 10.89
C ALA A 2 -12.34 -7.56 11.62
N GLU A 3 -11.97 -7.61 12.90
CA GLU A 3 -11.80 -6.43 13.73
C GLU A 3 -10.71 -5.53 13.13
N ARG A 4 -11.07 -4.29 12.77
CA ARG A 4 -10.14 -3.32 12.22
C ARG A 4 -9.29 -2.75 13.34
N ILE A 5 -8.04 -3.20 13.43
CA ILE A 5 -7.08 -2.63 14.39
C ILE A 5 -6.84 -1.16 14.02
N ASN A 6 -7.09 -0.26 14.97
CA ASN A 6 -6.73 1.15 14.83
C ASN A 6 -5.20 1.29 14.94
N LEU A 7 -4.56 1.54 13.82
CA LEU A 7 -3.11 1.59 13.73
C LEU A 7 -2.50 2.96 14.12
N GLY A 8 -3.20 3.75 14.93
CA GLY A 8 -2.71 4.99 15.53
C GLY A 8 -3.06 6.26 14.75
N GLY A 9 -3.19 7.36 15.48
CA GLY A 9 -3.61 8.66 14.99
C GLY A 9 -5.11 8.74 14.71
N THR A 10 -5.69 9.89 15.00
CA THR A 10 -7.09 10.15 14.58
C THR A 10 -7.06 10.56 13.13
N ALA A 11 -7.43 9.64 12.23
CA ALA A 11 -7.66 10.00 10.84
C ALA A 11 -8.79 11.02 10.77
N THR A 12 -8.58 12.12 10.07
CA THR A 12 -9.59 13.18 9.88
C THR A 12 -9.77 13.42 8.40
N GLY A 13 -11.02 13.58 7.98
CA GLY A 13 -11.34 13.87 6.59
C GLY A 13 -12.44 12.98 6.00
N PRO A 14 -12.82 13.22 4.74
CA PRO A 14 -13.97 12.56 4.11
C PRO A 14 -13.77 11.04 3.93
N LEU A 15 -12.53 10.55 3.94
CA LEU A 15 -12.19 9.13 3.81
C LEU A 15 -11.86 8.46 5.16
N GLN A 16 -12.26 9.08 6.27
CA GLN A 16 -12.10 8.46 7.59
C GLN A 16 -12.78 7.09 7.63
N GLY A 17 -12.04 6.06 8.07
CA GLY A 17 -12.53 4.69 8.15
C GLY A 17 -12.29 3.87 6.87
N VAL A 18 -11.93 4.49 5.75
CA VAL A 18 -11.55 3.79 4.52
C VAL A 18 -10.14 3.21 4.67
N ARG A 19 -9.98 1.93 4.32
CA ARG A 19 -8.67 1.25 4.31
C ARG A 19 -8.24 0.97 2.88
N VAL A 20 -7.01 1.40 2.57
CA VAL A 20 -6.37 1.20 1.27
C VAL A 20 -5.16 0.28 1.44
N ILE A 21 -5.10 -0.79 0.67
CA ILE A 21 -3.89 -1.62 0.53
C ILE A 21 -3.21 -1.21 -0.77
N ASP A 22 -2.00 -0.67 -0.64
CA ASP A 22 -1.26 -0.02 -1.72
C ASP A 22 -0.06 -0.89 -2.13
N PHE A 23 -0.16 -1.58 -3.26
CA PHE A 23 0.93 -2.32 -3.90
C PHE A 23 1.67 -1.48 -4.94
N THR A 24 1.33 -0.21 -5.09
CA THR A 24 1.91 0.63 -6.14
C THR A 24 3.36 0.99 -5.87
N ALA A 25 4.10 1.27 -6.92
CA ALA A 25 5.50 1.68 -6.85
C ALA A 25 5.78 2.85 -7.80
N VAL A 26 6.90 3.52 -7.59
CA VAL A 26 7.48 4.60 -8.37
C VAL A 26 6.72 5.93 -8.19
N TYR A 27 5.83 6.37 -9.10
CA TYR A 27 5.24 7.72 -9.10
C TYR A 27 3.70 7.73 -9.01
N SER A 28 3.02 7.38 -10.09
CA SER A 28 1.58 7.66 -10.26
C SER A 28 0.70 7.00 -9.19
N GLY A 29 0.90 5.73 -8.96
CA GLY A 29 0.17 4.98 -7.94
C GLY A 29 0.45 5.50 -6.53
N PRO A 30 1.73 5.65 -6.11
CA PRO A 30 2.06 6.21 -4.80
C PRO A 30 1.48 7.60 -4.56
N ILE A 31 1.47 8.50 -5.54
CA ILE A 31 0.85 9.83 -5.41
C ILE A 31 -0.67 9.69 -5.20
N ALA A 32 -1.33 8.87 -6.00
CA ALA A 32 -2.77 8.64 -5.86
C ALA A 32 -3.13 8.10 -4.48
N ALA A 33 -2.39 7.10 -3.98
CA ALA A 33 -2.58 6.56 -2.65
C ALA A 33 -2.32 7.58 -1.53
N SER A 34 -1.32 8.48 -1.72
CA SER A 34 -1.07 9.58 -0.76
C SER A 34 -2.22 10.56 -0.69
N ILE A 35 -2.84 10.89 -1.82
CA ILE A 35 -4.01 11.78 -1.87
C ILE A 35 -5.17 11.18 -1.05
N LEU A 36 -5.38 9.86 -1.13
CA LEU A 36 -6.37 9.19 -0.29
C LEU A 36 -5.99 9.27 1.19
N GLY A 37 -4.71 9.09 1.52
CA GLY A 37 -4.19 9.25 2.88
C GLY A 37 -4.36 10.68 3.42
N ASP A 38 -4.12 11.69 2.59
CA ASP A 38 -4.33 13.11 2.96
C ASP A 38 -5.80 13.42 3.29
N GLN A 39 -6.72 12.65 2.72
CA GLN A 39 -8.16 12.76 2.98
C GLN A 39 -8.64 11.86 4.14
N GLY A 40 -7.73 11.24 4.87
CA GLY A 40 -8.06 10.47 6.09
C GLY A 40 -8.15 8.96 5.90
N ALA A 41 -7.88 8.42 4.71
CA ALA A 41 -7.82 6.98 4.52
C ALA A 41 -6.63 6.35 5.26
N GLN A 42 -6.80 5.14 5.77
CA GLN A 42 -5.71 4.32 6.30
C GLN A 42 -4.99 3.62 5.14
N VAL A 43 -3.82 4.11 4.76
CA VAL A 43 -3.06 3.54 3.66
C VAL A 43 -1.93 2.65 4.20
N ILE A 44 -1.92 1.38 3.78
CA ILE A 44 -0.86 0.41 4.07
C ILE A 44 -0.15 0.09 2.76
N LYS A 45 1.10 0.55 2.64
CA LYS A 45 1.95 0.28 1.49
C LYS A 45 2.66 -1.06 1.67
N ILE A 46 2.46 -1.96 0.72
CA ILE A 46 3.15 -3.26 0.66
C ILE A 46 4.41 -3.11 -0.19
N GLU A 47 5.54 -3.49 0.36
CA GLU A 47 6.84 -3.41 -0.31
C GLU A 47 7.58 -4.74 -0.18
N SER A 48 8.38 -5.08 -1.18
CA SER A 48 9.36 -6.17 -1.06
C SER A 48 10.50 -5.76 -0.12
N ALA A 49 11.37 -6.70 0.25
CA ALA A 49 12.57 -6.42 1.05
C ALA A 49 13.54 -5.42 0.37
N LYS A 50 13.48 -5.28 -0.96
CA LYS A 50 14.25 -4.28 -1.70
C LYS A 50 13.64 -2.88 -1.59
N GLY A 51 12.38 -2.77 -1.17
CA GLY A 51 11.64 -1.53 -1.11
C GLY A 51 11.20 -0.99 -2.48
N ASP A 52 10.52 0.14 -2.45
CA ASP A 52 10.18 0.91 -3.64
C ASP A 52 11.46 1.48 -4.28
N LEU A 53 11.54 1.49 -5.61
CA LEU A 53 12.67 2.04 -6.36
C LEU A 53 13.02 3.47 -5.94
N MET A 54 12.01 4.26 -5.58
CA MET A 54 12.19 5.65 -5.15
C MET A 54 12.89 5.82 -3.80
N ARG A 55 13.06 4.74 -3.03
CA ARG A 55 13.91 4.75 -1.82
C ARG A 55 15.40 4.92 -2.15
N GLY A 56 15.81 4.63 -3.38
CA GLY A 56 17.15 4.90 -3.91
C GLY A 56 17.34 6.32 -4.46
N GLY A 57 16.30 7.12 -4.53
CA GLY A 57 16.30 8.43 -5.18
C GLY A 57 17.14 9.51 -4.48
N LEU A 58 17.39 10.60 -5.21
CA LEU A 58 18.09 11.80 -4.74
C LEU A 58 17.20 13.03 -4.98
N PRO A 59 17.35 14.13 -4.22
CA PRO A 59 18.24 14.29 -3.06
C PRO A 59 17.72 13.58 -1.80
N LYS A 60 18.60 13.29 -0.86
CA LYS A 60 18.25 12.69 0.43
C LYS A 60 18.44 13.70 1.58
N SER A 61 17.54 13.67 2.55
CA SER A 61 17.68 14.33 3.85
C SER A 61 17.54 13.29 4.95
N ASN A 62 18.53 13.20 5.82
CA ASN A 62 18.60 12.19 6.89
C ASN A 62 18.36 10.74 6.37
N GLY A 63 18.94 10.41 5.20
CA GLY A 63 18.80 9.11 4.59
C GLY A 63 17.49 8.86 3.82
N MET A 64 16.50 9.75 3.96
CA MET A 64 15.20 9.64 3.27
C MET A 64 15.21 10.45 1.97
N PRO A 65 14.93 9.82 0.81
CA PRO A 65 14.79 10.54 -0.45
C PRO A 65 13.55 11.45 -0.41
N GLY A 66 13.73 12.72 -0.78
CA GLY A 66 12.64 13.70 -0.83
C GLY A 66 11.46 13.25 -1.71
N PRO A 67 11.69 12.78 -2.94
CA PRO A 67 10.61 12.26 -3.78
C PRO A 67 9.85 11.10 -3.13
N PHE A 68 10.55 10.14 -2.51
CA PHE A 68 9.88 9.04 -1.81
C PHE A 68 9.01 9.54 -0.66
N ALA A 69 9.54 10.43 0.19
CA ALA A 69 8.81 10.99 1.32
C ALA A 69 7.54 11.75 0.87
N THR A 70 7.65 12.54 -0.20
CA THR A 70 6.52 13.30 -0.75
C THR A 70 5.42 12.40 -1.28
N MET A 71 5.78 11.35 -2.04
CA MET A 71 4.83 10.44 -2.67
C MET A 71 4.26 9.37 -1.74
N ASN A 72 4.83 9.20 -0.55
CA ASN A 72 4.42 8.16 0.38
C ASN A 72 4.07 8.69 1.77
N ARG A 73 3.79 9.99 1.88
CA ARG A 73 3.28 10.59 3.12
C ARG A 73 1.94 9.96 3.52
N ASN A 74 1.65 9.95 4.81
CA ASN A 74 0.42 9.39 5.39
C ASN A 74 0.22 7.89 5.13
N LYS A 75 1.29 7.16 4.78
CA LYS A 75 1.25 5.71 4.60
C LYS A 75 2.02 5.00 5.71
N ARG A 76 1.57 3.79 6.02
CA ARG A 76 2.35 2.81 6.77
C ARG A 76 3.00 1.85 5.79
N SER A 77 4.23 1.47 6.02
CA SER A 77 4.94 0.50 5.20
C SER A 77 4.93 -0.86 5.87
N LEU A 78 4.67 -1.89 5.07
CA LEU A 78 4.78 -3.28 5.46
C LEU A 78 5.62 -4.02 4.42
N CYS A 79 6.72 -4.61 4.87
CA CYS A 79 7.57 -5.44 4.01
C CYS A 79 7.01 -6.87 3.95
N LEU A 80 6.66 -7.33 2.75
CA LEU A 80 6.22 -8.69 2.48
C LEU A 80 6.94 -9.28 1.27
N ASP A 81 7.34 -10.54 1.37
CA ASP A 81 7.76 -11.31 0.21
C ASP A 81 6.55 -11.96 -0.45
N LEU A 82 6.05 -11.36 -1.53
CA LEU A 82 4.92 -11.88 -2.29
C LEU A 82 5.27 -13.10 -3.17
N GLN A 83 6.51 -13.58 -3.13
CA GLN A 83 6.92 -14.84 -3.76
C GLN A 83 6.85 -16.00 -2.76
N SER A 84 6.75 -15.72 -1.47
CA SER A 84 6.58 -16.73 -0.43
C SER A 84 5.11 -17.02 -0.16
N PRO A 85 4.74 -18.29 0.16
CA PRO A 85 3.37 -18.63 0.56
C PRO A 85 2.89 -17.84 1.78
N GLU A 86 3.77 -17.59 2.74
CA GLU A 86 3.46 -16.85 3.97
C GLU A 86 3.17 -15.39 3.67
N GLY A 87 3.99 -14.73 2.82
CA GLY A 87 3.78 -13.35 2.40
C GLY A 87 2.48 -13.18 1.63
N LEU A 88 2.17 -14.12 0.72
CA LEU A 88 0.88 -14.14 0.01
C LEU A 88 -0.30 -14.33 0.98
N ALA A 89 -0.19 -15.23 1.96
CA ALA A 89 -1.25 -15.44 2.93
C ALA A 89 -1.54 -14.17 3.76
N ILE A 90 -0.50 -13.42 4.14
CA ILE A 90 -0.64 -12.14 4.85
C ILE A 90 -1.28 -11.10 3.91
N ALA A 91 -0.81 -10.99 2.66
CA ALA A 91 -1.37 -10.06 1.68
C ALA A 91 -2.88 -10.31 1.46
N ARG A 92 -3.30 -11.58 1.30
CA ARG A 92 -4.72 -11.96 1.18
C ARG A 92 -5.54 -11.53 2.39
N LYS A 93 -5.04 -11.75 3.60
CA LYS A 93 -5.71 -11.32 4.84
C LYS A 93 -5.88 -9.79 4.89
N LEU A 94 -4.88 -9.04 4.46
CA LEU A 94 -4.96 -7.58 4.39
C LEU A 94 -5.99 -7.11 3.35
N ILE A 95 -5.95 -7.69 2.15
CA ILE A 95 -6.92 -7.38 1.09
C ILE A 95 -8.36 -7.64 1.56
N ALA A 96 -8.60 -8.74 2.26
CA ALA A 96 -9.91 -9.06 2.81
C ALA A 96 -10.45 -8.03 3.82
N THR A 97 -9.61 -7.15 4.34
CA THR A 97 -10.01 -6.06 5.24
C THR A 97 -10.04 -4.69 4.55
N ALA A 98 -9.67 -4.62 3.28
CA ALA A 98 -9.56 -3.39 2.52
C ALA A 98 -10.90 -2.96 1.93
N ASP A 99 -11.09 -1.66 1.82
CA ASP A 99 -12.15 -1.07 1.00
C ASP A 99 -11.63 -0.79 -0.42
N VAL A 100 -10.31 -0.55 -0.55
CA VAL A 100 -9.64 -0.27 -1.82
C VAL A 100 -8.32 -1.03 -1.88
N VAL A 101 -8.05 -1.65 -3.02
CA VAL A 101 -6.72 -2.22 -3.37
C VAL A 101 -6.20 -1.43 -4.56
N MET A 102 -4.95 -0.97 -4.45
CA MET A 102 -4.28 -0.21 -5.51
C MET A 102 -3.03 -0.95 -5.97
N GLU A 103 -2.86 -1.06 -7.27
CA GLU A 103 -1.69 -1.64 -7.89
C GLU A 103 -1.36 -0.90 -9.21
N ASN A 104 -0.11 -0.92 -9.64
CA ASN A 104 0.33 -0.41 -10.93
C ASN A 104 1.38 -1.33 -11.56
N PHE A 105 1.24 -2.62 -11.33
CA PHE A 105 2.05 -3.65 -11.98
C PHE A 105 1.69 -3.80 -13.45
N ARG A 106 2.50 -4.56 -14.17
CA ARG A 106 2.15 -4.97 -15.53
C ARG A 106 0.91 -5.86 -15.51
N PRO A 107 0.04 -5.80 -16.53
CA PRO A 107 -1.13 -6.66 -16.62
C PRO A 107 -0.85 -8.13 -16.33
N GLY A 108 -1.70 -8.76 -15.54
CA GLY A 108 -1.62 -10.18 -15.16
C GLY A 108 -0.63 -10.49 -14.02
N VAL A 109 0.09 -9.52 -13.46
CA VAL A 109 0.97 -9.78 -12.31
C VAL A 109 0.17 -10.13 -11.08
N MET A 110 -0.86 -9.36 -10.76
CA MET A 110 -1.72 -9.63 -9.59
C MET A 110 -2.45 -10.99 -9.74
N ASP A 111 -2.90 -11.33 -10.94
CA ASP A 111 -3.56 -12.62 -11.20
C ASP A 111 -2.60 -13.80 -10.96
N ARG A 112 -1.36 -13.70 -11.46
CA ARG A 112 -0.33 -14.74 -11.23
C ARG A 112 0.04 -14.91 -9.75
N LEU A 113 -0.07 -13.85 -8.97
CA LEU A 113 0.11 -13.90 -7.51
C LEU A 113 -1.13 -14.43 -6.78
N GLY A 114 -2.25 -14.63 -7.49
CA GLY A 114 -3.54 -14.98 -6.88
C GLY A 114 -4.07 -13.85 -5.98
N LEU A 115 -3.76 -12.61 -6.35
CA LEU A 115 -4.21 -11.38 -5.70
C LEU A 115 -5.03 -10.51 -6.66
N GLY A 116 -5.47 -11.08 -7.79
CA GLY A 116 -6.27 -10.39 -8.78
C GLY A 116 -7.69 -10.07 -8.31
N TYR A 117 -8.36 -9.19 -9.03
CA TYR A 117 -9.71 -8.72 -8.69
C TYR A 117 -10.72 -9.87 -8.53
N ASP A 118 -10.64 -10.86 -9.43
CA ASP A 118 -11.58 -12.00 -9.44
C ASP A 118 -11.52 -12.87 -8.17
N GLU A 119 -10.38 -12.86 -7.46
CA GLU A 119 -10.21 -13.60 -6.20
C GLU A 119 -10.95 -12.97 -5.03
N PHE A 120 -11.28 -11.66 -5.11
CA PHE A 120 -11.82 -10.88 -3.99
C PHE A 120 -13.16 -10.21 -4.30
N LYS A 121 -13.64 -10.26 -5.54
CA LYS A 121 -14.97 -9.74 -5.87
C LYS A 121 -16.03 -10.56 -5.13
N GLN A 122 -16.92 -9.87 -4.45
CA GLN A 122 -18.11 -10.44 -3.80
C GLN A 122 -19.35 -10.15 -4.62
#